data_6337be94b6d9cffb59298fdd98cbf98b
#
_entry.id   6337be94b6d9cffb59298fdd98cbf98b
#
_cell.length_a   1.000
_cell.length_b   1.000
_cell.length_c   1.000
_cell.angle_alpha   90.00
_cell.angle_beta   90.00
_cell.angle_gamma   90.00
#
_symmetry.space_group_name_H-M   'P 1'
#
loop_
_entity.id
_entity.type
_entity.pdbx_description
1 polymer ?
#
loop_
_entity_poly.entity_id
_entity_poly.type
_entity_poly.pdbx_seq_one_letter_code
_entity_poly.pdbx_strand_id
1 'polypeptide(L)'
;MDINRRRLFGGALAAGAAGLAVTSLGACATEAPAVPGAALRAGAGANTSLGPIKTIQAGVLDVAYAEFGSATGQPVVLVHGWPYDPYSFADVGPLLAESGYRVLVPFLRGYGPTRFLSEQTPRNGQQSAIARDIVDFLDALHIDKAVLGGFDWGARTVDIIAALWPERVVAMVAVSGYLVTQLAAQQQPLAPAAELGWWYQYYFATERGRLGYARNRHDFNKLIWRNASPAWDFDEATYQRSGAAFDNPDHVDIVISNYRWRLGLAPGEPRYDDYEQRLSTGPVITVPAITISSDFDGAAKDGKAYRGKFTGKYEHRVLDGIGHNVPQEAPQPFAQAIVDASRM
;
A
#
# COMPACT_ATOMS: atom_id res chain seq x y z
N MET A 1 22.78 -30.07 13.40
CA MET A 1 21.32 -30.18 13.54
C MET A 1 20.72 -29.13 12.60
N ASP A 2 20.41 -29.57 11.38
CA ASP A 2 19.87 -28.72 10.33
C ASP A 2 18.37 -28.57 10.54
N ILE A 3 17.93 -27.44 11.09
CA ILE A 3 16.51 -27.11 11.20
C ILE A 3 16.08 -26.50 9.88
N ASN A 4 15.29 -27.28 9.17
CA ASN A 4 14.74 -26.93 7.84
C ASN A 4 13.87 -25.67 7.92
N ARG A 5 14.47 -24.50 7.62
CA ARG A 5 13.89 -23.15 7.75
C ARG A 5 12.77 -22.81 6.74
N ARG A 6 12.41 -23.74 5.86
CA ARG A 6 11.48 -23.48 4.75
C ARG A 6 9.98 -23.59 5.07
N ARG A 7 9.57 -23.87 6.30
CA ARG A 7 8.15 -24.09 6.64
C ARG A 7 7.54 -23.15 7.68
N LEU A 8 8.22 -22.08 8.13
CA LEU A 8 7.76 -21.25 9.25
C LEU A 8 7.09 -19.94 8.84
N PHE A 9 7.04 -19.55 7.58
CA PHE A 9 6.54 -18.24 7.16
C PHE A 9 5.36 -18.25 6.17
N GLY A 10 4.76 -19.40 5.94
CA GLY A 10 3.55 -19.53 5.11
C GLY A 10 2.26 -19.45 5.95
N GLY A 11 2.03 -18.42 6.72
CA GLY A 11 0.89 -18.30 7.62
C GLY A 11 0.24 -16.92 7.62
N ALA A 12 -0.75 -16.77 6.78
CA ALA A 12 -1.99 -16.01 6.93
C ALA A 12 -1.93 -14.65 7.66
N LEU A 13 -1.91 -13.61 6.90
CA LEU A 13 -2.31 -12.26 7.26
C LEU A 13 -3.82 -12.07 7.06
N ALA A 14 -4.64 -12.58 7.98
CA ALA A 14 -6.05 -12.23 8.03
C ALA A 14 -6.22 -11.03 8.96
N ALA A 15 -6.52 -9.86 8.42
CA ALA A 15 -7.13 -8.78 9.17
C ALA A 15 -8.50 -9.28 9.66
N GLY A 16 -8.64 -9.54 10.97
CA GLY A 16 -9.84 -10.08 11.55
C GLY A 16 -11.03 -9.14 11.39
N ALA A 17 -12.03 -9.55 10.63
CA ALA A 17 -13.39 -9.11 10.78
C ALA A 17 -14.16 -10.26 11.44
N ALA A 18 -14.47 -10.14 12.73
CA ALA A 18 -15.38 -11.03 13.42
C ALA A 18 -16.80 -10.72 12.94
N GLY A 19 -17.39 -11.58 12.12
CA GLY A 19 -18.78 -11.54 11.69
C GLY A 19 -19.47 -12.84 12.05
N LEU A 20 -20.57 -12.75 12.78
CA LEU A 20 -21.46 -13.84 13.21
C LEU A 20 -21.95 -14.68 12.03
N ALA A 21 -21.83 -16.00 12.17
CA ALA A 21 -22.38 -16.96 11.24
C ALA A 21 -23.91 -16.95 11.25
N VAL A 22 -24.53 -16.72 10.10
CA VAL A 22 -25.92 -17.07 9.82
C VAL A 22 -25.91 -18.04 8.64
N THR A 23 -26.33 -19.25 8.92
CA THR A 23 -26.55 -20.30 7.91
C THR A 23 -27.78 -19.98 7.06
N SER A 24 -27.65 -19.96 5.74
CA SER A 24 -28.78 -20.13 4.82
C SER A 24 -28.36 -20.82 3.53
N LEU A 25 -29.26 -21.70 3.12
CA LEU A 25 -29.24 -22.68 2.05
C LEU A 25 -29.04 -22.12 0.62
N GLY A 26 -28.36 -22.91 -0.14
CA GLY A 26 -28.17 -23.12 -1.54
C GLY A 26 -28.85 -22.25 -2.60
N ALA A 27 -28.01 -21.82 -3.55
CA ALA A 27 -28.39 -21.67 -4.96
C ALA A 27 -27.18 -22.01 -5.81
N CYS A 28 -27.34 -22.97 -6.73
CA CYS A 28 -26.37 -23.31 -7.75
C CYS A 28 -26.12 -22.12 -8.67
N ALA A 29 -24.90 -21.61 -8.67
CA ALA A 29 -24.42 -20.72 -9.72
C ALA A 29 -23.35 -21.47 -10.52
N THR A 30 -23.52 -21.52 -11.82
CA THR A 30 -22.61 -22.11 -12.81
C THR A 30 -21.28 -21.40 -12.79
N GLU A 31 -20.21 -22.14 -12.55
CA GLU A 31 -18.83 -21.67 -12.65
C GLU A 31 -18.50 -21.26 -14.10
N ALA A 32 -18.04 -20.03 -14.28
CA ALA A 32 -17.36 -19.61 -15.50
C ALA A 32 -15.97 -20.27 -15.56
N PRO A 33 -15.48 -20.70 -16.73
CA PRO A 33 -14.20 -21.37 -16.83
C PRO A 33 -13.04 -20.44 -16.45
N ALA A 34 -12.20 -20.90 -15.53
CA ALA A 34 -10.95 -20.24 -15.20
C ALA A 34 -10.03 -20.19 -16.43
N VAL A 35 -9.61 -19.00 -16.82
CA VAL A 35 -8.56 -18.80 -17.81
C VAL A 35 -7.25 -19.29 -17.19
N PRO A 36 -6.49 -20.21 -17.82
CA PRO A 36 -5.20 -20.63 -17.28
C PRO A 36 -4.24 -19.45 -17.32
N GLY A 37 -4.00 -18.84 -16.16
CA GLY A 37 -2.93 -17.87 -16.00
C GLY A 37 -1.59 -18.57 -16.15
N ALA A 38 -0.83 -18.22 -17.19
CA ALA A 38 0.59 -18.58 -17.22
C ALA A 38 1.24 -18.04 -15.96
N ALA A 39 1.91 -18.91 -15.19
CA ALA A 39 2.67 -18.51 -14.02
C ALA A 39 3.70 -17.44 -14.43
N LEU A 40 3.41 -16.19 -14.12
CA LEU A 40 4.35 -15.09 -14.32
C LEU A 40 5.48 -15.31 -13.32
N ARG A 41 6.67 -15.58 -13.80
CA ARG A 41 7.86 -15.59 -12.94
C ARG A 41 8.10 -14.16 -12.49
N ALA A 42 8.16 -13.95 -11.16
CA ALA A 42 8.63 -12.71 -10.59
C ALA A 42 10.03 -12.43 -11.14
N GLY A 43 10.16 -11.40 -11.96
CA GLY A 43 11.43 -10.90 -12.52
C GLY A 43 11.71 -9.53 -11.94
N ALA A 44 12.99 -9.20 -11.73
CA ALA A 44 13.35 -7.81 -11.46
C ALA A 44 12.84 -6.94 -12.62
N GLY A 45 12.20 -5.81 -12.29
CA GLY A 45 11.73 -4.87 -13.29
C GLY A 45 12.88 -4.39 -14.18
N ALA A 46 12.60 -4.17 -15.46
CA ALA A 46 13.61 -3.76 -16.45
C ALA A 46 14.07 -2.32 -16.24
N ASN A 47 13.19 -1.44 -15.70
CA ASN A 47 13.48 -0.02 -15.53
C ASN A 47 14.17 0.26 -14.19
N THR A 48 15.27 1.00 -14.28
CA THR A 48 16.10 1.38 -13.13
C THR A 48 16.07 2.88 -12.84
N SER A 49 15.17 3.63 -13.51
CA SER A 49 15.08 5.09 -13.40
C SER A 49 13.62 5.53 -13.26
N LEU A 50 13.41 6.51 -12.40
CA LEU A 50 12.13 7.23 -12.26
C LEU A 50 12.08 8.49 -13.15
N GLY A 51 13.13 8.75 -13.94
CA GLY A 51 13.29 10.01 -14.63
C GLY A 51 13.61 11.17 -13.67
N PRO A 52 13.49 12.42 -14.12
CA PRO A 52 13.68 13.60 -13.28
C PRO A 52 12.65 13.66 -12.16
N ILE A 53 13.10 13.80 -10.92
CA ILE A 53 12.23 14.03 -9.77
C ILE A 53 11.83 15.50 -9.71
N LYS A 54 10.54 15.76 -9.62
CA LYS A 54 9.92 17.07 -9.44
C LYS A 54 9.55 17.28 -7.99
N THR A 55 9.34 18.53 -7.58
CA THR A 55 8.81 18.88 -6.26
C THR A 55 7.66 19.84 -6.37
N ILE A 56 6.74 19.79 -5.39
CA ILE A 56 5.62 20.72 -5.27
C ILE A 56 5.21 20.86 -3.82
N GLN A 57 4.96 22.10 -3.37
CA GLN A 57 4.42 22.33 -2.05
C GLN A 57 2.94 21.95 -2.00
N ALA A 58 2.61 21.02 -1.12
CA ALA A 58 1.28 20.44 -0.96
C ALA A 58 0.98 20.25 0.54
N GLY A 59 -0.02 20.95 1.05
CA GLY A 59 -0.37 20.90 2.47
C GLY A 59 0.82 21.27 3.35
N VAL A 60 1.33 20.32 4.11
CA VAL A 60 2.45 20.51 5.05
C VAL A 60 3.80 20.05 4.49
N LEU A 61 3.84 19.62 3.24
CA LEU A 61 4.99 18.99 2.62
C LEU A 61 5.47 19.74 1.38
N ASP A 62 6.76 19.70 1.12
CA ASP A 62 7.36 19.80 -0.20
C ASP A 62 7.48 18.37 -0.74
N VAL A 63 6.51 17.98 -1.59
CA VAL A 63 6.36 16.61 -2.07
C VAL A 63 7.24 16.39 -3.28
N ALA A 64 8.20 15.47 -3.19
CA ALA A 64 8.95 14.98 -4.33
C ALA A 64 8.17 13.88 -5.06
N TYR A 65 8.18 13.87 -6.38
CA TYR A 65 7.47 12.88 -7.18
C TYR A 65 8.10 12.62 -8.54
N ALA A 66 7.92 11.39 -9.02
CA ALA A 66 8.18 11.04 -10.42
C ALA A 66 6.93 11.27 -11.26
N GLU A 67 7.11 11.62 -12.53
CA GLU A 67 6.01 11.80 -13.49
C GLU A 67 6.34 11.13 -14.81
N PHE A 68 5.37 10.34 -15.34
CA PHE A 68 5.47 9.66 -16.63
C PHE A 68 4.29 10.03 -17.52
N GLY A 69 4.51 10.02 -18.83
CA GLY A 69 3.48 10.28 -19.82
C GLY A 69 3.22 11.77 -20.09
N SER A 70 2.15 12.03 -20.84
CA SER A 70 1.77 13.39 -21.22
C SER A 70 1.05 14.12 -20.08
N ALA A 71 1.39 15.39 -19.87
CA ALA A 71 0.69 16.26 -18.90
C ALA A 71 -0.82 16.40 -19.17
N THR A 72 -1.28 16.12 -20.39
CA THR A 72 -2.70 16.16 -20.79
C THR A 72 -3.39 14.78 -20.66
N GLY A 73 -2.67 13.74 -20.30
CA GLY A 73 -3.24 12.41 -20.07
C GLY A 73 -4.16 12.35 -18.86
N GLN A 74 -5.02 11.35 -18.80
CA GLN A 74 -5.84 11.11 -17.61
C GLN A 74 -4.93 10.87 -16.40
N PRO A 75 -5.11 11.60 -15.27
CA PRO A 75 -4.25 11.44 -14.12
C PRO A 75 -4.40 10.08 -13.44
N VAL A 76 -3.26 9.47 -13.12
CA VAL A 76 -3.11 8.28 -12.28
C VAL A 76 -2.13 8.62 -11.16
N VAL A 77 -2.48 8.39 -9.91
CA VAL A 77 -1.56 8.52 -8.77
C VAL A 77 -1.27 7.14 -8.21
N LEU A 78 0.01 6.78 -8.16
CA LEU A 78 0.49 5.49 -7.65
C LEU A 78 1.18 5.70 -6.30
N VAL A 79 0.70 5.02 -5.27
CA VAL A 79 1.10 5.25 -3.88
C VAL A 79 1.80 4.02 -3.33
N HIS A 80 3.07 4.18 -2.93
CA HIS A 80 3.86 3.11 -2.33
C HIS A 80 3.54 2.92 -0.84
N GLY A 81 4.16 1.89 -0.24
CA GLY A 81 4.04 1.61 1.18
C GLY A 81 5.38 1.49 1.89
N TRP A 82 5.36 0.92 3.09
CA TRP A 82 6.55 0.63 3.90
C TRP A 82 6.92 -0.85 3.78
N PRO A 83 8.20 -1.17 3.67
CA PRO A 83 9.37 -0.30 3.48
C PRO A 83 9.77 -0.24 1.99
N TYR A 84 8.98 0.43 1.20
CA TYR A 84 9.17 0.59 -0.26
C TYR A 84 9.17 2.06 -0.63
N ASP A 85 9.32 2.37 -1.93
CA ASP A 85 9.36 3.73 -2.46
C ASP A 85 8.82 3.79 -3.90
N PRO A 86 8.84 4.94 -4.60
CA PRO A 86 8.38 5.06 -5.98
C PRO A 86 9.02 4.09 -6.97
N TYR A 87 10.20 3.53 -6.71
CA TYR A 87 10.81 2.51 -7.59
C TYR A 87 9.95 1.24 -7.71
N SER A 88 9.04 0.99 -6.78
CA SER A 88 8.03 -0.08 -6.94
C SER A 88 7.19 0.09 -8.21
N PHE A 89 7.10 1.30 -8.75
CA PHE A 89 6.32 1.62 -9.94
C PHE A 89 7.17 2.01 -11.16
N ALA A 90 8.49 1.78 -11.12
CA ALA A 90 9.39 2.18 -12.20
C ALA A 90 9.04 1.53 -13.55
N ASP A 91 8.47 0.33 -13.55
CA ASP A 91 7.97 -0.34 -14.76
C ASP A 91 6.49 -0.03 -15.03
N VAL A 92 5.68 0.13 -14.00
CA VAL A 92 4.24 0.45 -14.12
C VAL A 92 4.03 1.83 -14.74
N GLY A 93 4.84 2.82 -14.33
CA GLY A 93 4.75 4.19 -14.85
C GLY A 93 4.82 4.29 -16.37
N PRO A 94 5.87 3.77 -17.03
CA PRO A 94 5.98 3.73 -18.49
C PRO A 94 4.84 2.97 -19.17
N LEU A 95 4.42 1.81 -18.66
CA LEU A 95 3.32 1.02 -19.24
C LEU A 95 2.00 1.80 -19.27
N LEU A 96 1.70 2.54 -18.22
CA LEU A 96 0.53 3.41 -18.17
C LEU A 96 0.70 4.65 -19.05
N ALA A 97 1.89 5.22 -19.11
CA ALA A 97 2.20 6.34 -19.99
C ALA A 97 2.00 5.98 -21.48
N GLU A 98 2.44 4.80 -21.90
CA GLU A 98 2.18 4.25 -23.24
C GLU A 98 0.68 4.05 -23.52
N SER A 99 -0.12 3.81 -22.47
CA SER A 99 -1.57 3.72 -22.55
C SER A 99 -2.28 5.09 -22.50
N GLY A 100 -1.52 6.20 -22.53
CA GLY A 100 -2.05 7.57 -22.61
C GLY A 100 -2.36 8.23 -21.27
N TYR A 101 -1.93 7.65 -20.15
CA TYR A 101 -2.12 8.24 -18.82
C TYR A 101 -1.00 9.22 -18.46
N ARG A 102 -1.33 10.20 -17.62
CA ARG A 102 -0.38 11.00 -16.85
C ARG A 102 -0.18 10.34 -15.50
N VAL A 103 0.99 9.75 -15.25
CA VAL A 103 1.25 8.95 -14.06
C VAL A 103 2.12 9.73 -13.08
N LEU A 104 1.64 9.87 -11.87
CA LEU A 104 2.28 10.62 -10.78
C LEU A 104 2.61 9.66 -9.64
N VAL A 105 3.85 9.63 -9.21
CA VAL A 105 4.33 8.70 -8.18
C VAL A 105 5.04 9.50 -7.08
N PRO A 106 4.29 9.98 -6.06
CA PRO A 106 4.88 10.75 -4.98
C PRO A 106 5.69 9.89 -4.02
N PHE A 107 6.77 10.46 -3.48
CA PHE A 107 7.40 9.97 -2.26
C PHE A 107 6.54 10.39 -1.07
N LEU A 108 6.10 9.44 -0.27
CA LEU A 108 5.33 9.71 0.94
C LEU A 108 6.13 10.54 1.96
N ARG A 109 5.43 11.11 2.96
CA ARG A 109 6.09 11.74 4.11
C ARG A 109 7.14 10.81 4.74
N GLY A 110 8.33 11.33 5.01
CA GLY A 110 9.44 10.54 5.55
C GLY A 110 10.17 9.66 4.53
N TYR A 111 10.00 9.90 3.22
CA TYR A 111 10.68 9.15 2.18
C TYR A 111 11.40 10.06 1.16
N GLY A 112 12.54 9.60 0.71
CA GLY A 112 13.32 10.21 -0.37
C GLY A 112 13.50 11.71 -0.19
N PRO A 113 13.31 12.53 -1.24
CA PRO A 113 13.46 13.98 -1.17
C PRO A 113 12.28 14.73 -0.53
N THR A 114 11.12 14.09 -0.26
CA THR A 114 9.98 14.77 0.38
C THR A 114 10.37 15.33 1.74
N ARG A 115 9.99 16.58 2.03
CA ARG A 115 10.33 17.29 3.27
C ARG A 115 9.09 17.95 3.88
N PHE A 116 9.07 18.06 5.19
CA PHE A 116 8.12 18.95 5.88
C PHE A 116 8.49 20.41 5.67
N LEU A 117 7.49 21.25 5.40
CA LEU A 117 7.68 22.70 5.22
C LEU A 117 8.01 23.42 6.53
N SER A 118 7.73 22.79 7.67
CA SER A 118 7.99 23.34 8.99
C SER A 118 8.53 22.27 9.95
N GLU A 119 9.51 22.63 10.73
CA GLU A 119 10.05 21.79 11.81
C GLU A 119 9.03 21.54 12.93
N GLN A 120 8.06 22.47 13.11
CA GLN A 120 7.00 22.35 14.10
C GLN A 120 5.90 21.35 13.70
N THR A 121 5.83 20.95 12.44
CA THR A 121 4.86 19.94 12.01
C THR A 121 5.20 18.57 12.64
N PRO A 122 4.28 17.92 13.36
CA PRO A 122 4.54 16.62 13.96
C PRO A 122 4.91 15.57 12.90
N ARG A 123 5.91 14.74 13.21
CA ARG A 123 6.32 13.59 12.36
C ARG A 123 5.33 12.44 12.58
N ASN A 124 4.10 12.67 12.14
CA ASN A 124 2.98 11.79 12.33
C ASN A 124 2.77 10.89 11.09
N GLY A 125 2.75 9.58 11.30
CA GLY A 125 2.51 8.57 10.26
C GLY A 125 1.11 7.94 10.31
N GLN A 126 0.10 8.56 10.99
CA GLN A 126 -1.26 8.02 11.01
C GLN A 126 -1.88 7.98 9.60
N GLN A 127 -2.80 7.05 9.40
CA GLN A 127 -3.32 6.74 8.07
C GLN A 127 -4.03 7.92 7.39
N SER A 128 -4.81 8.70 8.13
CA SER A 128 -5.53 9.87 7.60
C SER A 128 -4.59 11.02 7.22
N ALA A 129 -3.47 11.16 7.93
CA ALA A 129 -2.44 12.15 7.60
C ALA A 129 -1.78 11.84 6.24
N ILE A 130 -1.44 10.57 5.99
CA ILE A 130 -0.86 10.13 4.72
C ILE A 130 -1.89 10.28 3.59
N ALA A 131 -3.16 9.94 3.83
CA ALA A 131 -4.22 10.12 2.85
C ALA A 131 -4.46 11.60 2.52
N ARG A 132 -4.42 12.48 3.52
CA ARG A 132 -4.56 13.92 3.32
C ARG A 132 -3.43 14.51 2.50
N ASP A 133 -2.19 14.03 2.68
CA ASP A 133 -1.06 14.46 1.85
C ASP A 133 -1.30 14.21 0.36
N ILE A 134 -1.90 13.07 0.02
CA ILE A 134 -2.19 12.73 -1.39
C ILE A 134 -3.32 13.61 -1.92
N VAL A 135 -4.33 13.94 -1.10
CA VAL A 135 -5.38 14.90 -1.51
C VAL A 135 -4.79 16.30 -1.69
N ASP A 136 -3.93 16.77 -0.76
CA ASP A 136 -3.22 18.05 -0.89
C ASP A 136 -2.31 18.08 -2.12
N PHE A 137 -1.68 16.95 -2.46
CA PHE A 137 -0.87 16.80 -3.67
C PHE A 137 -1.71 16.94 -4.95
N LEU A 138 -2.91 16.33 -4.99
CA LEU A 138 -3.85 16.54 -6.09
C LEU A 138 -4.27 18.01 -6.21
N ASP A 139 -4.58 18.66 -5.07
CA ASP A 139 -4.98 20.08 -5.03
C ASP A 139 -3.85 20.97 -5.55
N ALA A 140 -2.61 20.76 -5.12
CA ALA A 140 -1.45 21.53 -5.57
C ALA A 140 -1.15 21.38 -7.07
N LEU A 141 -1.46 20.22 -7.65
CA LEU A 141 -1.33 19.95 -9.09
C LEU A 141 -2.56 20.36 -9.91
N HIS A 142 -3.58 20.93 -9.28
CA HIS A 142 -4.87 21.28 -9.89
C HIS A 142 -5.56 20.07 -10.57
N ILE A 143 -5.49 18.91 -9.91
CA ILE A 143 -6.13 17.66 -10.37
C ILE A 143 -7.41 17.45 -9.58
N ASP A 144 -8.56 17.61 -10.21
CA ASP A 144 -9.86 17.43 -9.56
C ASP A 144 -10.08 15.98 -9.14
N LYS A 145 -9.77 15.03 -10.01
CA LYS A 145 -9.88 13.60 -9.73
C LYS A 145 -8.88 12.76 -10.53
N ALA A 146 -8.48 11.64 -9.96
CA ALA A 146 -7.52 10.72 -10.55
C ALA A 146 -7.95 9.26 -10.40
N VAL A 147 -7.36 8.36 -11.19
CA VAL A 147 -7.32 6.94 -10.88
C VAL A 147 -6.24 6.74 -9.82
N LEU A 148 -6.55 6.00 -8.76
CA LEU A 148 -5.61 5.76 -7.66
C LEU A 148 -5.17 4.30 -7.65
N GLY A 149 -3.88 4.05 -7.50
CA GLY A 149 -3.32 2.72 -7.32
C GLY A 149 -2.38 2.66 -6.13
N GLY A 150 -2.41 1.56 -5.36
CA GLY A 150 -1.51 1.46 -4.22
C GLY A 150 -1.34 0.04 -3.69
N PHE A 151 -0.29 -0.15 -2.90
CA PHE A 151 -0.04 -1.36 -2.14
C PHE A 151 0.46 -1.00 -0.74
N ASP A 152 0.29 -1.87 0.24
CA ASP A 152 0.66 -1.66 1.64
C ASP A 152 0.05 -0.36 2.22
N TRP A 153 0.87 0.59 2.75
CA TRP A 153 0.36 1.91 3.17
C TRP A 153 -0.32 2.65 2.01
N GLY A 154 0.16 2.46 0.79
CA GLY A 154 -0.45 3.04 -0.41
C GLY A 154 -1.84 2.48 -0.67
N ALA A 155 -2.08 1.17 -0.53
CA ALA A 155 -3.41 0.59 -0.64
C ALA A 155 -4.35 1.16 0.44
N ARG A 156 -3.90 1.22 1.68
CA ARG A 156 -4.66 1.88 2.77
C ARG A 156 -4.98 3.33 2.43
N THR A 157 -4.02 4.05 1.89
CA THR A 157 -4.18 5.46 1.50
C THR A 157 -5.26 5.62 0.44
N VAL A 158 -5.24 4.80 -0.62
CA VAL A 158 -6.25 4.90 -1.69
C VAL A 158 -7.63 4.43 -1.21
N ASP A 159 -7.72 3.42 -0.33
CA ASP A 159 -8.97 3.04 0.33
C ASP A 159 -9.58 4.22 1.11
N ILE A 160 -8.76 4.92 1.89
CA ILE A 160 -9.18 6.06 2.70
C ILE A 160 -9.66 7.21 1.82
N ILE A 161 -8.92 7.54 0.76
CA ILE A 161 -9.32 8.60 -0.18
C ILE A 161 -10.64 8.24 -0.84
N ALA A 162 -10.79 7.01 -1.32
CA ALA A 162 -12.02 6.53 -1.95
C ALA A 162 -13.23 6.51 -1.00
N ALA A 163 -12.99 6.28 0.29
CA ALA A 163 -14.05 6.26 1.32
C ALA A 163 -14.43 7.68 1.81
N LEU A 164 -13.46 8.59 1.96
CA LEU A 164 -13.68 9.92 2.53
C LEU A 164 -13.93 11.01 1.49
N TRP A 165 -13.35 10.88 0.31
CA TRP A 165 -13.41 11.85 -0.81
C TRP A 165 -13.68 11.13 -2.14
N PRO A 166 -14.80 10.39 -2.28
CA PRO A 166 -15.09 9.61 -3.50
C PRO A 166 -15.15 10.48 -4.76
N GLU A 167 -15.48 11.77 -4.62
CA GLU A 167 -15.49 12.73 -5.72
C GLU A 167 -14.12 13.02 -6.32
N ARG A 168 -13.05 12.71 -5.58
CA ARG A 168 -11.65 12.85 -6.02
C ARG A 168 -11.13 11.63 -6.78
N VAL A 169 -11.92 10.55 -6.86
CA VAL A 169 -11.50 9.24 -7.38
C VAL A 169 -12.33 8.85 -8.60
N VAL A 170 -11.64 8.61 -9.71
CA VAL A 170 -12.26 8.03 -10.93
C VAL A 170 -12.50 6.54 -10.71
N ALA A 171 -11.46 5.84 -10.28
CA ALA A 171 -11.44 4.42 -9.95
C ALA A 171 -10.22 4.12 -9.08
N MET A 172 -10.17 2.96 -8.44
CA MET A 172 -9.03 2.58 -7.62
C MET A 172 -8.56 1.14 -7.84
N VAL A 173 -7.27 0.92 -7.58
CA VAL A 173 -6.66 -0.42 -7.47
C VAL A 173 -5.94 -0.52 -6.13
N ALA A 174 -6.31 -1.51 -5.30
CA ALA A 174 -5.68 -1.75 -4.01
C ALA A 174 -5.15 -3.18 -3.91
N VAL A 175 -3.85 -3.33 -3.61
CA VAL A 175 -3.25 -4.62 -3.28
C VAL A 175 -3.60 -4.99 -1.84
N SER A 176 -3.94 -6.27 -1.61
CA SER A 176 -4.39 -6.83 -0.32
C SER A 176 -5.76 -6.31 0.14
N GLY A 177 -6.50 -5.62 -0.74
CA GLY A 177 -7.91 -5.27 -0.55
C GLY A 177 -8.16 -4.07 0.37
N TYR A 178 -9.13 -4.19 1.29
CA TYR A 178 -9.55 -3.10 2.18
C TYR A 178 -8.67 -3.02 3.43
N LEU A 179 -7.81 -2.02 3.52
CA LEU A 179 -6.79 -1.89 4.56
C LEU A 179 -7.02 -0.72 5.54
N VAL A 180 -8.20 -0.09 5.53
CA VAL A 180 -8.53 0.95 6.52
C VAL A 180 -8.37 0.40 7.93
N THR A 181 -7.47 1.01 8.71
CA THR A 181 -7.20 0.58 10.09
C THR A 181 -8.33 1.05 11.02
N GLN A 182 -8.94 0.11 11.71
CA GLN A 182 -9.88 0.37 12.81
C GLN A 182 -9.14 0.12 14.13
N LEU A 183 -8.81 1.16 14.88
CA LEU A 183 -7.99 1.06 16.10
C LEU A 183 -8.59 0.08 17.12
N ALA A 184 -9.92 0.05 17.27
CA ALA A 184 -10.58 -0.88 18.18
C ALA A 184 -10.35 -2.36 17.79
N ALA A 185 -10.30 -2.66 16.48
CA ALA A 185 -10.00 -4.00 15.99
C ALA A 185 -8.52 -4.39 16.21
N GLN A 186 -7.62 -3.41 16.15
CA GLN A 186 -6.18 -3.65 16.40
C GLN A 186 -5.87 -4.02 17.87
N GLN A 187 -6.80 -3.80 18.78
CA GLN A 187 -6.65 -4.22 20.19
C GLN A 187 -6.98 -5.71 20.40
N GLN A 188 -7.53 -6.39 19.40
CA GLN A 188 -7.81 -7.83 19.49
C GLN A 188 -6.60 -8.62 19.01
N PRO A 189 -6.09 -9.57 19.83
CA PRO A 189 -4.94 -10.37 19.44
C PRO A 189 -5.28 -11.31 18.28
N LEU A 190 -4.32 -11.50 17.40
CA LEU A 190 -4.38 -12.50 16.34
C LEU A 190 -3.91 -13.87 16.84
N ALA A 191 -4.07 -14.92 16.02
CA ALA A 191 -3.45 -16.21 16.30
C ALA A 191 -1.91 -16.07 16.33
N PRO A 192 -1.19 -16.82 17.19
CA PRO A 192 0.27 -16.65 17.37
C PRO A 192 1.10 -16.69 16.10
N ALA A 193 0.72 -17.50 15.11
CA ALA A 193 1.43 -17.58 13.83
C ALA A 193 1.27 -16.27 13.00
N ALA A 194 0.11 -15.62 13.09
CA ALA A 194 -0.13 -14.33 12.44
C ALA A 194 0.62 -13.21 13.16
N GLU A 195 0.62 -13.22 14.52
CA GLU A 195 1.41 -12.26 15.32
C GLU A 195 2.91 -12.35 15.00
N LEU A 196 3.42 -13.55 14.78
CA LEU A 196 4.82 -13.77 14.37
C LEU A 196 5.12 -13.08 13.02
N GLY A 197 4.19 -13.06 12.09
CA GLY A 197 4.32 -12.33 10.82
C GLY A 197 4.44 -10.81 11.02
N TRP A 198 3.81 -10.29 12.05
CA TRP A 198 3.78 -8.85 12.39
C TRP A 198 4.71 -8.46 13.53
N TRP A 199 5.71 -9.30 13.87
CA TRP A 199 6.63 -9.12 15.00
C TRP A 199 7.23 -7.73 15.10
N TYR A 200 7.51 -7.09 13.96
CA TYR A 200 8.15 -5.77 13.89
C TYR A 200 7.27 -4.65 14.47
N GLN A 201 5.94 -4.79 14.48
CA GLN A 201 5.06 -3.81 15.11
C GLN A 201 5.31 -3.74 16.62
N TYR A 202 5.49 -4.90 17.27
CA TYR A 202 5.84 -4.97 18.71
C TYR A 202 7.27 -4.52 18.97
N TYR A 203 8.18 -4.78 18.05
CA TYR A 203 9.53 -4.23 18.13
C TYR A 203 9.50 -2.71 18.11
N PHE A 204 8.77 -2.09 17.20
CA PHE A 204 8.61 -0.64 17.08
C PHE A 204 7.84 -0.01 18.25
N ALA A 205 7.04 -0.76 18.98
CA ALA A 205 6.37 -0.32 20.19
C ALA A 205 7.36 0.11 21.29
N THR A 206 8.58 -0.47 21.30
CA THR A 206 9.60 -0.26 22.30
C THR A 206 10.63 0.80 21.90
N GLU A 207 11.28 1.44 22.88
CA GLU A 207 12.41 2.35 22.60
C GLU A 207 13.61 1.59 22.01
N ARG A 208 13.84 0.34 22.46
CA ARG A 208 14.83 -0.55 21.84
C ARG A 208 14.58 -0.74 20.36
N GLY A 209 13.31 -0.91 19.97
CA GLY A 209 12.92 -1.06 18.56
C GLY A 209 13.16 0.19 17.74
N ARG A 210 12.80 1.38 18.28
CA ARG A 210 13.09 2.66 17.62
C ARG A 210 14.59 2.86 17.39
N LEU A 211 15.41 2.64 18.40
CA LEU A 211 16.87 2.77 18.30
C LEU A 211 17.48 1.72 17.36
N GLY A 212 16.97 0.47 17.41
CA GLY A 212 17.41 -0.60 16.54
C GLY A 212 17.10 -0.31 15.08
N TYR A 213 15.89 0.17 14.78
CA TYR A 213 15.50 0.58 13.44
C TYR A 213 16.33 1.77 12.93
N ALA A 214 16.52 2.80 13.76
CA ALA A 214 17.34 3.95 13.40
C ALA A 214 18.78 3.56 13.00
N ARG A 215 19.37 2.57 13.70
CA ARG A 215 20.73 2.10 13.42
C ARG A 215 20.86 1.18 12.22
N ASN A 216 19.86 0.33 12.01
CA ASN A 216 19.94 -0.81 11.09
C ASN A 216 18.81 -0.81 10.06
N ARG A 217 18.22 0.36 9.72
CA ARG A 217 17.01 0.43 8.89
C ARG A 217 17.16 -0.24 7.52
N HIS A 218 18.34 -0.16 6.89
CA HIS A 218 18.57 -0.80 5.60
C HIS A 218 18.52 -2.32 5.69
N ASP A 219 19.25 -2.91 6.64
CA ASP A 219 19.23 -4.37 6.85
C ASP A 219 17.84 -4.84 7.30
N PHE A 220 17.19 -4.04 8.15
CA PHE A 220 15.83 -4.31 8.62
C PHE A 220 14.84 -4.33 7.45
N ASN A 221 14.83 -3.29 6.64
CA ASN A 221 13.91 -3.17 5.50
C ASN A 221 14.16 -4.25 4.45
N LYS A 222 15.44 -4.57 4.18
CA LYS A 222 15.80 -5.69 3.30
C LYS A 222 15.31 -7.03 3.83
N LEU A 223 15.39 -7.25 5.15
CA LEU A 223 14.84 -8.44 5.78
C LEU A 223 13.31 -8.52 5.60
N ILE A 224 12.60 -7.39 5.75
CA ILE A 224 11.16 -7.35 5.50
C ILE A 224 10.85 -7.70 4.04
N TRP A 225 11.58 -7.15 3.06
CA TRP A 225 11.39 -7.50 1.64
C TRP A 225 11.50 -9.01 1.39
N ARG A 226 12.57 -9.64 1.91
CA ARG A 226 12.79 -11.09 1.76
C ARG A 226 11.69 -11.93 2.40
N ASN A 227 11.19 -11.49 3.54
CA ASN A 227 10.12 -12.19 4.25
C ASN A 227 8.75 -12.00 3.58
N ALA A 228 8.48 -10.80 3.07
CA ALA A 228 7.20 -10.46 2.45
C ALA A 228 7.09 -10.96 1.00
N SER A 229 8.23 -11.14 0.32
CA SER A 229 8.31 -11.59 -1.08
C SER A 229 9.35 -12.70 -1.24
N PRO A 230 9.14 -13.87 -0.63
CA PRO A 230 10.18 -14.92 -0.56
C PRO A 230 10.50 -15.56 -1.93
N ALA A 231 9.62 -15.44 -2.90
CA ALA A 231 9.83 -15.92 -4.28
C ALA A 231 10.50 -14.86 -5.18
N TRP A 232 10.61 -13.63 -4.74
CA TRP A 232 11.20 -12.54 -5.50
C TRP A 232 12.72 -12.51 -5.33
N ASP A 233 13.45 -12.86 -6.38
CA ASP A 233 14.93 -12.85 -6.41
C ASP A 233 15.42 -11.46 -6.86
N PHE A 234 15.27 -10.46 -5.99
CA PHE A 234 15.80 -9.12 -6.24
C PHE A 234 17.29 -9.06 -5.93
N ASP A 235 18.04 -8.36 -6.79
CA ASP A 235 19.45 -8.11 -6.58
C ASP A 235 19.71 -6.94 -5.62
N GLU A 236 20.98 -6.81 -5.20
CA GLU A 236 21.40 -5.75 -4.28
C GLU A 236 21.17 -4.36 -4.90
N ALA A 237 21.40 -4.19 -6.20
CA ALA A 237 21.22 -2.90 -6.87
C ALA A 237 19.76 -2.46 -6.87
N THR A 238 18.82 -3.38 -7.05
CA THR A 238 17.38 -3.14 -6.94
C THR A 238 17.02 -2.65 -5.54
N TYR A 239 17.50 -3.32 -4.49
CA TYR A 239 17.27 -2.88 -3.13
C TYR A 239 17.90 -1.51 -2.84
N GLN A 240 19.14 -1.27 -3.25
CA GLN A 240 19.85 -0.01 -2.98
C GLN A 240 19.18 1.21 -3.62
N ARG A 241 18.57 1.06 -4.79
CA ARG A 241 17.81 2.15 -5.42
C ARG A 241 16.66 2.61 -4.52
N SER A 242 15.86 1.70 -4.02
CA SER A 242 14.78 2.01 -3.07
C SER A 242 15.32 2.38 -1.70
N GLY A 243 16.38 1.72 -1.26
CA GLY A 243 17.02 1.93 0.04
C GLY A 243 17.41 3.39 0.31
N ALA A 244 17.85 4.10 -0.72
CA ALA A 244 18.20 5.52 -0.61
C ALA A 244 17.03 6.40 -0.13
N ALA A 245 15.77 6.01 -0.38
CA ALA A 245 14.61 6.75 0.09
C ALA A 245 14.44 6.70 1.62
N PHE A 246 14.99 5.68 2.28
CA PHE A 246 14.93 5.51 3.73
C PHE A 246 15.94 6.38 4.49
N ASP A 247 16.85 7.06 3.79
CA ASP A 247 17.80 8.02 4.37
C ASP A 247 17.17 9.41 4.61
N ASN A 248 15.88 9.56 4.29
CA ASN A 248 15.13 10.75 4.68
C ASN A 248 15.23 10.98 6.21
N PRO A 249 15.54 12.20 6.69
CA PRO A 249 15.75 12.46 8.11
C PRO A 249 14.53 12.17 8.98
N ASP A 250 13.32 12.26 8.42
CA ASP A 250 12.07 12.04 9.14
C ASP A 250 11.58 10.57 9.05
N HIS A 251 12.28 9.71 8.28
CA HIS A 251 11.81 8.35 7.99
C HIS A 251 11.53 7.51 9.22
N VAL A 252 12.48 7.47 10.15
CA VAL A 252 12.37 6.67 11.36
C VAL A 252 11.18 7.10 12.19
N ASP A 253 11.04 8.40 12.41
CA ASP A 253 9.98 8.94 13.27
C ASP A 253 8.59 8.74 12.65
N ILE A 254 8.45 8.88 11.33
CA ILE A 254 7.20 8.58 10.61
C ILE A 254 6.84 7.09 10.72
N VAL A 255 7.79 6.18 10.50
CA VAL A 255 7.54 4.73 10.57
C VAL A 255 7.16 4.31 11.99
N ILE A 256 7.93 4.74 12.98
CA ILE A 256 7.67 4.44 14.39
C ILE A 256 6.31 5.02 14.83
N SER A 257 6.01 6.26 14.44
CA SER A 257 4.72 6.90 14.71
C SER A 257 3.56 6.09 14.14
N ASN A 258 3.64 5.65 12.87
CA ASN A 258 2.59 4.86 12.22
C ASN A 258 2.26 3.59 13.03
N TYR A 259 3.28 2.79 13.36
CA TYR A 259 3.05 1.52 14.03
C TYR A 259 2.66 1.68 15.50
N ARG A 260 3.20 2.68 16.21
CA ARG A 260 2.76 3.01 17.59
C ARG A 260 1.32 3.50 17.62
N TRP A 261 0.93 4.35 16.66
CA TRP A 261 -0.46 4.81 16.54
C TRP A 261 -1.42 3.64 16.27
N ARG A 262 -1.09 2.73 15.37
CA ARG A 262 -1.90 1.53 15.09
C ARG A 262 -2.10 0.64 16.31
N LEU A 263 -1.10 0.55 17.18
CA LEU A 263 -1.17 -0.20 18.45
C LEU A 263 -1.83 0.59 19.59
N GLY A 264 -2.26 1.84 19.36
CA GLY A 264 -2.82 2.70 20.39
C GLY A 264 -1.76 3.23 21.39
N LEU A 265 -0.49 3.17 21.05
CA LEU A 265 0.65 3.58 21.91
C LEU A 265 1.13 5.02 21.63
N ALA A 266 0.62 5.66 20.60
CA ALA A 266 0.86 7.06 20.30
C ALA A 266 -0.44 7.74 19.88
N PRO A 267 -0.67 9.01 20.30
CA PRO A 267 -1.83 9.77 19.85
C PRO A 267 -1.71 10.10 18.35
N GLY A 268 -2.84 10.32 17.70
CA GLY A 268 -2.90 11.01 16.41
C GLY A 268 -2.82 12.53 16.59
N GLU A 269 -2.81 13.27 15.49
CA GLU A 269 -2.96 14.73 15.52
C GLU A 269 -4.46 15.09 15.55
N PRO A 270 -4.90 16.00 16.44
CA PRO A 270 -6.31 16.38 16.60
C PRO A 270 -6.96 16.88 15.30
N ARG A 271 -6.20 17.50 14.38
CA ARG A 271 -6.74 17.96 13.09
C ARG A 271 -7.23 16.85 12.17
N TYR A 272 -6.91 15.59 12.47
CA TYR A 272 -7.37 14.42 11.72
C TYR A 272 -8.43 13.59 12.47
N ASP A 273 -8.86 14.00 13.67
CA ASP A 273 -9.78 13.24 14.51
C ASP A 273 -11.12 12.97 13.81
N ASP A 274 -11.67 13.95 13.08
CA ASP A 274 -12.92 13.77 12.32
C ASP A 274 -12.77 12.71 11.22
N TYR A 275 -11.61 12.63 10.56
CA TYR A 275 -11.34 11.60 9.56
C TYR A 275 -11.23 10.23 10.23
N GLU A 276 -10.47 10.12 11.32
CA GLU A 276 -10.32 8.87 12.05
C GLU A 276 -11.66 8.38 12.65
N GLN A 277 -12.50 9.30 13.12
CA GLN A 277 -13.84 8.96 13.58
C GLN A 277 -14.69 8.37 12.46
N ARG A 278 -14.69 8.97 11.27
CA ARG A 278 -15.37 8.42 10.09
C ARG A 278 -14.81 7.06 9.69
N LEU A 279 -13.49 6.91 9.68
CA LEU A 279 -12.80 5.66 9.32
C LEU A 279 -13.06 4.55 10.34
N SER A 280 -13.26 4.87 11.62
CA SER A 280 -13.53 3.89 12.68
C SER A 280 -14.82 3.09 12.45
N THR A 281 -15.76 3.64 11.66
CA THR A 281 -17.00 2.95 11.27
C THR A 281 -16.77 1.88 10.19
N GLY A 282 -15.58 1.83 9.59
CA GLY A 282 -15.27 0.97 8.46
C GLY A 282 -16.11 1.30 7.22
N PRO A 283 -16.04 2.55 6.71
CA PRO A 283 -16.89 3.03 5.63
C PRO A 283 -16.75 2.19 4.37
N VAL A 284 -17.81 2.15 3.56
CA VAL A 284 -17.79 1.47 2.26
C VAL A 284 -17.17 2.35 1.18
N ILE A 285 -16.65 1.70 0.14
CA ILE A 285 -16.11 2.32 -1.06
C ILE A 285 -17.12 2.17 -2.19
N THR A 286 -17.53 3.28 -2.77
CA THR A 286 -18.59 3.34 -3.80
C THR A 286 -18.06 3.54 -5.21
N VAL A 287 -16.79 3.94 -5.35
CA VAL A 287 -16.15 4.14 -6.66
C VAL A 287 -15.78 2.79 -7.30
N PRO A 288 -15.60 2.74 -8.62
CA PRO A 288 -15.10 1.53 -9.28
C PRO A 288 -13.77 1.08 -8.68
N ALA A 289 -13.66 -0.22 -8.37
CA ALA A 289 -12.50 -0.74 -7.66
C ALA A 289 -12.08 -2.12 -8.16
N ILE A 290 -10.76 -2.32 -8.30
CA ILE A 290 -10.15 -3.63 -8.45
C ILE A 290 -9.24 -3.88 -7.25
N THR A 291 -9.43 -5.00 -6.57
CA THR A 291 -8.48 -5.44 -5.54
C THR A 291 -7.61 -6.57 -6.09
N ILE A 292 -6.34 -6.56 -5.72
CA ILE A 292 -5.37 -7.59 -6.11
C ILE A 292 -4.85 -8.26 -4.84
N SER A 293 -4.98 -9.57 -4.75
CA SER A 293 -4.31 -10.37 -3.72
C SER A 293 -3.18 -11.18 -4.33
N SER A 294 -2.22 -11.51 -3.48
CA SER A 294 -1.02 -12.26 -3.83
C SER A 294 -0.77 -13.38 -2.81
N ASP A 295 0.31 -14.12 -2.95
CA ASP A 295 0.70 -15.15 -1.97
C ASP A 295 1.01 -14.57 -0.58
N PHE A 296 1.32 -13.25 -0.50
CA PHE A 296 1.48 -12.54 0.76
C PHE A 296 0.20 -12.55 1.62
N ASP A 297 -0.98 -12.54 0.99
CA ASP A 297 -2.27 -12.51 1.69
C ASP A 297 -2.68 -13.88 2.27
N GLY A 298 -1.94 -14.93 1.93
CA GLY A 298 -2.14 -16.28 2.47
C GLY A 298 -3.57 -16.80 2.25
N ALA A 299 -4.23 -17.22 3.32
CA ALA A 299 -5.59 -17.77 3.25
C ALA A 299 -6.66 -16.72 2.91
N ALA A 300 -6.36 -15.44 3.07
CA ALA A 300 -7.31 -14.34 2.79
C ALA A 300 -7.28 -13.88 1.33
N LYS A 301 -6.48 -14.50 0.47
CA LYS A 301 -6.29 -14.06 -0.91
C LYS A 301 -7.54 -14.19 -1.80
N ASP A 302 -8.59 -14.88 -1.36
CA ASP A 302 -9.88 -14.96 -2.07
C ASP A 302 -10.73 -13.67 -1.97
N GLY A 303 -10.32 -12.70 -1.18
CA GLY A 303 -10.96 -11.39 -1.03
C GLY A 303 -12.33 -11.40 -0.34
N LYS A 304 -12.83 -12.57 0.09
CA LYS A 304 -14.18 -12.67 0.67
C LYS A 304 -14.36 -11.87 1.95
N ALA A 305 -13.31 -11.80 2.77
CA ALA A 305 -13.36 -11.12 4.07
C ALA A 305 -13.71 -9.62 3.96
N TYR A 306 -13.33 -8.96 2.87
CA TYR A 306 -13.55 -7.53 2.69
C TYR A 306 -14.44 -7.18 1.50
N ARG A 307 -14.95 -8.17 0.74
CA ARG A 307 -15.79 -7.94 -0.45
C ARG A 307 -16.95 -6.99 -0.18
N GLY A 308 -17.60 -7.09 0.98
CA GLY A 308 -18.74 -6.25 1.37
C GLY A 308 -18.40 -4.77 1.59
N LYS A 309 -17.12 -4.40 1.61
CA LYS A 309 -16.67 -3.00 1.70
C LYS A 309 -16.74 -2.24 0.38
N PHE A 310 -16.86 -2.95 -0.75
CA PHE A 310 -16.92 -2.37 -2.09
C PHE A 310 -18.36 -2.50 -2.63
N THR A 311 -19.09 -1.40 -2.70
CA THR A 311 -20.50 -1.36 -3.12
C THR A 311 -20.70 -0.81 -4.53
N GLY A 312 -19.66 -0.24 -5.13
CA GLY A 312 -19.61 0.14 -6.54
C GLY A 312 -19.31 -1.04 -7.46
N LYS A 313 -18.95 -0.74 -8.72
CA LYS A 313 -18.40 -1.76 -9.63
C LYS A 313 -17.11 -2.33 -9.03
N TYR A 314 -17.00 -3.64 -9.00
CA TYR A 314 -15.91 -4.28 -8.29
C TYR A 314 -15.46 -5.57 -8.96
N GLU A 315 -14.13 -5.73 -9.03
CA GLU A 315 -13.46 -6.96 -9.44
C GLU A 315 -12.38 -7.34 -8.42
N HIS A 316 -12.12 -8.63 -8.28
CA HIS A 316 -11.03 -9.15 -7.46
C HIS A 316 -10.13 -10.03 -8.30
N ARG A 317 -8.82 -9.81 -8.22
CA ARG A 317 -7.78 -10.56 -8.93
C ARG A 317 -6.84 -11.22 -7.95
N VAL A 318 -6.36 -12.42 -8.31
CA VAL A 318 -5.36 -13.16 -7.53
C VAL A 318 -4.13 -13.40 -8.40
N LEU A 319 -2.96 -13.09 -7.86
CA LEU A 319 -1.67 -13.33 -8.53
C LEU A 319 -0.89 -14.37 -7.72
N ASP A 320 -0.81 -15.59 -8.24
CA ASP A 320 -0.05 -16.68 -7.62
C ASP A 320 1.45 -16.54 -7.95
N GLY A 321 2.31 -16.93 -7.00
CA GLY A 321 3.78 -16.85 -7.15
C GLY A 321 4.33 -15.43 -6.96
N ILE A 322 3.50 -14.45 -6.60
CA ILE A 322 3.86 -13.05 -6.39
C ILE A 322 3.79 -12.74 -4.89
N GLY A 323 4.78 -12.00 -4.39
CA GLY A 323 4.82 -11.58 -3.00
C GLY A 323 4.11 -10.25 -2.76
N HIS A 324 4.65 -9.47 -1.82
CA HIS A 324 4.00 -8.26 -1.33
C HIS A 324 4.13 -7.04 -2.27
N ASN A 325 5.29 -6.89 -2.94
CA ASN A 325 5.54 -5.75 -3.83
C ASN A 325 4.97 -6.02 -5.23
N VAL A 326 3.66 -6.26 -5.30
CA VAL A 326 2.95 -6.59 -6.55
C VAL A 326 3.31 -5.66 -7.71
N PRO A 327 3.40 -4.31 -7.56
CA PRO A 327 3.71 -3.44 -8.68
C PRO A 327 5.10 -3.70 -9.29
N GLN A 328 6.07 -4.10 -8.48
CA GLN A 328 7.44 -4.37 -8.96
C GLN A 328 7.64 -5.83 -9.36
N GLU A 329 6.97 -6.75 -8.68
CA GLU A 329 7.05 -8.19 -8.98
C GLU A 329 6.21 -8.57 -10.21
N ALA A 330 5.09 -7.87 -10.46
CA ALA A 330 4.14 -8.12 -11.53
C ALA A 330 3.62 -6.81 -12.15
N PRO A 331 4.48 -5.99 -12.79
CA PRO A 331 4.11 -4.66 -13.26
C PRO A 331 3.00 -4.66 -14.32
N GLN A 332 3.00 -5.61 -15.26
CA GLN A 332 1.98 -5.68 -16.31
C GLN A 332 0.58 -5.97 -15.74
N PRO A 333 0.36 -7.00 -14.90
CA PRO A 333 -0.93 -7.23 -14.25
C PRO A 333 -1.42 -6.04 -13.42
N PHE A 334 -0.51 -5.35 -12.71
CA PHE A 334 -0.88 -4.18 -11.93
C PHE A 334 -1.27 -2.99 -12.83
N ALA A 335 -0.49 -2.69 -13.88
CA ALA A 335 -0.82 -1.66 -14.86
C ALA A 335 -2.14 -1.95 -15.57
N GLN A 336 -2.37 -3.21 -15.97
CA GLN A 336 -3.62 -3.61 -16.61
C GLN A 336 -4.82 -3.43 -15.66
N ALA A 337 -4.67 -3.71 -14.37
CA ALA A 337 -5.72 -3.46 -13.39
C ALA A 337 -6.09 -1.97 -13.30
N ILE A 338 -5.12 -1.05 -13.36
CA ILE A 338 -5.37 0.40 -13.41
C ILE A 338 -6.18 0.77 -14.66
N VAL A 339 -5.76 0.26 -15.83
CA VAL A 339 -6.47 0.51 -17.11
C VAL A 339 -7.91 -0.02 -17.05
N ASP A 340 -8.10 -1.24 -16.56
CA ASP A 340 -9.42 -1.86 -16.50
C ASP A 340 -10.33 -1.14 -15.49
N ALA A 341 -9.83 -0.81 -14.29
CA ALA A 341 -10.57 -0.06 -13.29
C ALA A 341 -11.05 1.29 -13.82
N SER A 342 -10.20 2.00 -14.58
CA SER A 342 -10.52 3.31 -15.15
C SER A 342 -11.64 3.27 -16.21
N ARG A 343 -11.96 2.08 -16.74
CA ARG A 343 -12.98 1.84 -17.77
C ARG A 343 -14.28 1.26 -17.21
N MET A 344 -14.32 0.92 -15.93
CA MET A 344 -15.52 0.43 -15.27
C MET A 344 -16.60 1.51 -15.19
#